data_ad7a3b0a0952db6691179b82e0ec0e21
#
_entry.id   ad7a3b0a0952db6691179b82e0ec0e21
#
_cell.length_a   1.000
_cell.length_b   1.000
_cell.length_c   1.000
_cell.angle_alpha   90.00
_cell.angle_beta   90.00
_cell.angle_gamma   90.00
#
_symmetry.space_group_name_H-M   'P 1'
#
loop_
_entity.id
_entity.type
_entity.pdbx_description
1 polymer ?
#
loop_
_entity_poly.entity_id
_entity_poly.type
_entity_poly.pdbx_seq_one_letter_code
_entity_poly.pdbx_strand_id
1 'polypeptide(L)'
;MKKFFSIVLTLTVAACCVTLDAQARRIPKEVEDTALYNKVADVLDAVDALDDLNLYGQVNVDLYRTYRDSGVGFYLGKQALRFADPVTAQNVLNEMPESWRNREDIKVLEQRIAARVATRPGMPYANVKGQNAQGQPSDLAAMVKPGKYTLVDFWASWCPWCIKEIPNLKELLNRYGSKGLEIVGVAVRDTPEDTAKSVAKQGITWPVLYNTDMAAYDAYGFAGIPHHLLIGPDGKIIFNGCNLNQIIQYLDTH
;
A
#
# COMPACT_ATOMS: atom_id res chain seq x y z
N MET A 1 -3.70 0.97 -28.10
CA MET A 1 -4.84 0.02 -28.16
C MET A 1 -4.47 -1.38 -28.65
N LYS A 2 -3.77 -1.57 -29.79
CA LYS A 2 -3.46 -2.94 -30.32
C LYS A 2 -2.48 -3.78 -29.48
N LYS A 3 -1.55 -3.19 -28.71
CA LYS A 3 -0.62 -3.94 -27.83
C LYS A 3 -1.26 -4.41 -26.53
N PHE A 4 -2.23 -3.69 -26.00
CA PHE A 4 -2.96 -4.05 -24.77
C PHE A 4 -3.88 -5.26 -24.95
N PHE A 5 -4.59 -5.32 -26.09
CA PHE A 5 -5.43 -6.48 -26.42
C PHE A 5 -4.63 -7.78 -26.54
N SER A 6 -3.34 -7.69 -26.91
CA SER A 6 -2.44 -8.84 -27.00
C SER A 6 -2.00 -9.36 -25.64
N ILE A 7 -1.82 -8.53 -24.63
CA ILE A 7 -1.39 -8.95 -23.28
C ILE A 7 -2.54 -9.65 -22.54
N VAL A 8 -3.74 -9.10 -22.58
CA VAL A 8 -4.92 -9.74 -21.97
C VAL A 8 -5.26 -11.05 -22.70
N LEU A 9 -5.12 -11.11 -24.01
CA LEU A 9 -5.37 -12.33 -24.79
C LEU A 9 -4.29 -13.40 -24.55
N THR A 10 -3.02 -13.02 -24.34
CA THR A 10 -1.92 -13.96 -24.04
C THR A 10 -2.02 -14.50 -22.61
N LEU A 11 -2.45 -13.70 -21.64
CA LEU A 11 -2.69 -14.14 -20.26
C LEU A 11 -3.90 -15.08 -20.16
N THR A 12 -4.96 -14.88 -20.95
CA THR A 12 -6.10 -15.81 -21.00
C THR A 12 -5.74 -17.16 -21.58
N VAL A 13 -4.75 -17.25 -22.47
CA VAL A 13 -4.26 -18.54 -23.03
C VAL A 13 -3.32 -19.25 -22.04
N ALA A 14 -2.53 -18.52 -21.28
CA ALA A 14 -1.66 -19.11 -20.25
C ALA A 14 -2.44 -19.63 -19.02
N ALA A 15 -3.55 -18.97 -18.64
CA ALA A 15 -4.43 -19.43 -17.56
C ALA A 15 -5.16 -20.77 -17.88
N CYS A 16 -5.25 -21.16 -19.15
CA CYS A 16 -5.84 -22.45 -19.54
C CYS A 16 -4.96 -23.67 -19.23
N CYS A 17 -3.68 -23.48 -18.86
CA CYS A 17 -2.73 -24.58 -18.61
C CYS A 17 -2.35 -24.78 -17.14
N VAL A 18 -2.80 -23.91 -16.23
CA VAL A 18 -2.56 -24.08 -14.79
C VAL A 18 -3.83 -24.67 -14.15
N THR A 19 -3.91 -25.99 -14.11
CA THR A 19 -4.80 -26.70 -13.17
C THR A 19 -4.24 -26.50 -11.76
N LEU A 20 -4.35 -25.32 -11.21
CA LEU A 20 -4.24 -25.09 -9.78
C LEU A 20 -5.45 -25.76 -9.14
N ASP A 21 -5.16 -26.68 -8.22
CA ASP A 21 -6.12 -27.33 -7.34
C ASP A 21 -7.12 -26.26 -6.86
N ALA A 22 -8.37 -26.38 -7.30
CA ALA A 22 -9.42 -25.40 -6.99
C ALA A 22 -9.81 -25.57 -5.51
N GLN A 23 -8.95 -25.12 -4.60
CA GLN A 23 -9.41 -24.79 -3.26
C GLN A 23 -10.56 -23.82 -3.44
N ALA A 24 -11.74 -24.18 -2.96
CA ALA A 24 -12.97 -23.41 -3.15
C ALA A 24 -12.73 -21.95 -2.77
N ARG A 25 -12.52 -21.08 -3.76
CA ARG A 25 -12.35 -19.65 -3.55
C ARG A 25 -13.55 -19.10 -2.78
N ARG A 26 -13.28 -18.34 -1.74
CA ARG A 26 -14.34 -17.65 -1.02
C ARG A 26 -14.91 -16.55 -1.92
N ILE A 27 -16.10 -16.77 -2.44
CA ILE A 27 -16.79 -15.79 -3.30
C ILE A 27 -17.24 -14.60 -2.45
N PRO A 28 -16.86 -13.37 -2.80
CA PRO A 28 -17.33 -12.17 -2.12
C PRO A 28 -18.86 -12.04 -2.19
N LYS A 29 -19.46 -11.50 -1.14
CA LYS A 29 -20.94 -11.37 -1.05
C LYS A 29 -21.53 -10.48 -2.13
N GLU A 30 -20.76 -9.56 -2.66
CA GLU A 30 -21.13 -8.61 -3.71
C GLU A 30 -21.07 -9.18 -5.14
N VAL A 31 -20.67 -10.44 -5.29
CA VAL A 31 -20.56 -11.12 -6.60
C VAL A 31 -21.87 -11.84 -6.89
N GLU A 32 -22.51 -11.46 -8.01
CA GLU A 32 -23.75 -12.06 -8.51
C GLU A 32 -23.48 -13.11 -9.60
N ASP A 33 -22.39 -12.96 -10.38
CA ASP A 33 -21.97 -13.91 -11.43
C ASP A 33 -20.70 -14.67 -10.99
N THR A 34 -20.89 -15.83 -10.40
CA THR A 34 -19.81 -16.70 -9.91
C THR A 34 -18.92 -17.24 -11.04
N ALA A 35 -19.48 -17.54 -12.20
CA ALA A 35 -18.71 -18.10 -13.32
C ALA A 35 -17.77 -17.04 -13.90
N LEU A 36 -18.25 -15.81 -14.07
CA LEU A 36 -17.43 -14.68 -14.49
C LEU A 36 -16.41 -14.30 -13.41
N TYR A 37 -16.81 -14.34 -12.12
CA TYR A 37 -15.88 -14.09 -11.00
C TYR A 37 -14.68 -15.03 -11.04
N ASN A 38 -14.88 -16.33 -11.23
CA ASN A 38 -13.79 -17.30 -11.27
C ASN A 38 -12.80 -16.99 -12.40
N LYS A 39 -13.31 -16.65 -13.61
CA LYS A 39 -12.45 -16.26 -14.74
C LYS A 39 -11.64 -14.99 -14.46
N VAL A 40 -12.25 -13.99 -13.82
CA VAL A 40 -11.58 -12.74 -13.44
C VAL A 40 -10.54 -13.01 -12.35
N ALA A 41 -10.89 -13.84 -11.37
CA ALA A 41 -9.98 -14.19 -10.29
C ALA A 41 -8.74 -14.95 -10.80
N ASP A 42 -8.89 -15.84 -11.79
CA ASP A 42 -7.75 -16.52 -12.44
C ASP A 42 -6.77 -15.51 -13.08
N VAL A 43 -7.31 -14.46 -13.73
CA VAL A 43 -6.48 -13.38 -14.30
C VAL A 43 -5.77 -12.59 -13.21
N LEU A 44 -6.47 -12.23 -12.12
CA LEU A 44 -5.90 -11.47 -11.02
C LEU A 44 -4.82 -12.27 -10.28
N ASP A 45 -5.03 -13.57 -10.03
CA ASP A 45 -4.03 -14.44 -9.41
C ASP A 45 -2.77 -14.58 -10.28
N ALA A 46 -2.94 -14.67 -11.61
CA ALA A 46 -1.81 -14.75 -12.54
C ALA A 46 -0.99 -13.44 -12.56
N VAL A 47 -1.64 -12.29 -12.40
CA VAL A 47 -0.96 -10.98 -12.33
C VAL A 47 -0.32 -10.77 -10.97
N ASP A 48 -0.96 -11.16 -9.87
CA ASP A 48 -0.42 -11.09 -8.51
C ASP A 48 0.89 -11.89 -8.38
N ALA A 49 0.96 -13.06 -9.06
CA ALA A 49 2.17 -13.88 -9.10
C ALA A 49 3.38 -13.20 -9.77
N LEU A 50 3.19 -12.07 -10.48
CA LEU A 50 4.27 -11.30 -11.09
C LEU A 50 4.90 -10.28 -10.12
N ASP A 51 4.34 -10.12 -8.92
CA ASP A 51 4.77 -9.17 -7.88
C ASP A 51 4.93 -7.71 -8.38
N ASP A 52 4.07 -7.31 -9.33
CA ASP A 52 4.01 -5.94 -9.87
C ASP A 52 2.69 -5.28 -9.48
N LEU A 53 2.73 -4.49 -8.40
CA LEU A 53 1.57 -3.78 -7.87
C LEU A 53 0.97 -2.76 -8.85
N ASN A 54 1.81 -2.16 -9.71
CA ASN A 54 1.31 -1.21 -10.72
C ASN A 54 0.53 -1.93 -11.80
N LEU A 55 1.07 -3.07 -12.29
CA LEU A 55 0.37 -3.91 -13.26
C LEU A 55 -0.92 -4.45 -12.65
N TYR A 56 -0.89 -4.94 -11.41
CA TYR A 56 -2.08 -5.43 -10.70
C TYR A 56 -3.16 -4.36 -10.59
N GLY A 57 -2.78 -3.14 -10.22
CA GLY A 57 -3.69 -1.99 -10.16
C GLY A 57 -4.30 -1.66 -11.52
N GLN A 58 -3.49 -1.62 -12.58
CA GLN A 58 -3.96 -1.33 -13.95
C GLN A 58 -4.92 -2.40 -14.45
N VAL A 59 -4.61 -3.68 -14.25
CA VAL A 59 -5.48 -4.80 -14.69
C VAL A 59 -6.83 -4.74 -13.96
N ASN A 60 -6.87 -4.41 -12.67
CA ASN A 60 -8.13 -4.22 -11.94
C ASN A 60 -8.99 -3.09 -12.54
N VAL A 61 -8.38 -1.99 -12.98
CA VAL A 61 -9.08 -0.88 -13.64
C VAL A 61 -9.65 -1.32 -15.00
N ASP A 62 -8.87 -2.04 -15.80
CA ASP A 62 -9.29 -2.50 -17.13
C ASP A 62 -10.42 -3.54 -17.03
N LEU A 63 -10.32 -4.45 -16.05
CA LEU A 63 -11.39 -5.41 -15.75
C LEU A 63 -12.67 -4.71 -15.27
N TYR A 64 -12.55 -3.72 -14.37
CA TYR A 64 -13.70 -2.91 -13.95
C TYR A 64 -14.38 -2.25 -15.15
N ARG A 65 -13.65 -1.55 -15.99
CA ARG A 65 -14.20 -0.86 -17.16
C ARG A 65 -14.84 -1.80 -18.17
N THR A 66 -14.31 -3.03 -18.28
CA THR A 66 -14.83 -4.07 -19.18
C THR A 66 -16.12 -4.70 -18.64
N TYR A 67 -16.22 -4.92 -17.32
CA TYR A 67 -17.28 -5.72 -16.71
C TYR A 67 -18.14 -4.93 -15.70
N ARG A 68 -18.07 -3.59 -15.68
CA ARG A 68 -18.77 -2.76 -14.68
C ARG A 68 -20.28 -2.97 -14.63
N ASP A 69 -20.90 -3.32 -15.76
CA ASP A 69 -22.34 -3.52 -15.87
C ASP A 69 -22.76 -5.01 -15.67
N SER A 70 -21.83 -5.86 -15.20
CA SER A 70 -22.03 -7.28 -14.92
C SER A 70 -22.18 -7.57 -13.43
N GLY A 71 -22.54 -8.81 -13.07
CA GLY A 71 -22.65 -9.28 -11.68
C GLY A 71 -21.34 -9.29 -10.90
N VAL A 72 -20.19 -8.95 -11.50
CA VAL A 72 -18.89 -8.75 -10.83
C VAL A 72 -18.45 -7.28 -10.81
N GLY A 73 -19.20 -6.37 -11.45
CA GLY A 73 -18.79 -4.99 -11.66
C GLY A 73 -18.49 -4.23 -10.37
N PHE A 74 -19.35 -4.36 -9.35
CA PHE A 74 -19.13 -3.70 -8.07
C PHE A 74 -17.87 -4.22 -7.35
N TYR A 75 -17.65 -5.54 -7.36
CA TYR A 75 -16.44 -6.15 -6.82
C TYR A 75 -15.18 -5.60 -7.49
N LEU A 76 -15.14 -5.61 -8.83
CA LEU A 76 -14.01 -5.10 -9.60
C LEU A 76 -13.76 -3.61 -9.38
N GLY A 77 -14.81 -2.83 -9.26
CA GLY A 77 -14.71 -1.41 -8.92
C GLY A 77 -14.02 -1.20 -7.57
N LYS A 78 -14.38 -1.99 -6.55
CA LYS A 78 -13.71 -1.93 -5.23
C LYS A 78 -12.24 -2.32 -5.32
N GLN A 79 -11.88 -3.32 -6.13
CA GLN A 79 -10.48 -3.70 -6.33
C GLN A 79 -9.70 -2.59 -7.05
N ALA A 80 -10.28 -1.99 -8.09
CA ALA A 80 -9.66 -0.86 -8.78
C ALA A 80 -9.42 0.34 -7.83
N LEU A 81 -10.39 0.68 -6.96
CA LEU A 81 -10.21 1.74 -5.96
C LEU A 81 -9.08 1.45 -4.96
N ARG A 82 -8.83 0.18 -4.64
CA ARG A 82 -7.81 -0.22 -3.67
C ARG A 82 -6.41 -0.23 -4.25
N PHE A 83 -6.24 -0.74 -5.46
CA PHE A 83 -4.95 -1.13 -6.01
C PHE A 83 -4.45 -0.21 -7.13
N ALA A 84 -5.31 0.56 -7.80
CA ALA A 84 -4.86 1.53 -8.79
C ALA A 84 -4.04 2.66 -8.15
N ASP A 85 -3.21 3.32 -8.96
CA ASP A 85 -2.59 4.57 -8.51
C ASP A 85 -3.67 5.58 -8.07
N PRO A 86 -3.35 6.51 -7.14
CA PRO A 86 -4.37 7.32 -6.50
C PRO A 86 -5.15 8.24 -7.45
N VAL A 87 -4.55 8.70 -8.54
CA VAL A 87 -5.24 9.56 -9.53
C VAL A 87 -6.20 8.72 -10.37
N THR A 88 -5.75 7.55 -10.81
CA THR A 88 -6.61 6.59 -11.54
C THR A 88 -7.74 6.07 -10.65
N ALA A 89 -7.48 5.75 -9.37
CA ALA A 89 -8.51 5.35 -8.42
C ALA A 89 -9.58 6.46 -8.23
N GLN A 90 -9.16 7.73 -8.17
CA GLN A 90 -10.10 8.87 -8.13
C GLN A 90 -10.96 8.94 -9.39
N ASN A 91 -10.39 8.71 -10.56
CA ASN A 91 -11.14 8.68 -11.82
C ASN A 91 -12.16 7.51 -11.83
N VAL A 92 -11.74 6.31 -11.41
CA VAL A 92 -12.65 5.15 -11.27
C VAL A 92 -13.80 5.46 -10.32
N LEU A 93 -13.53 6.10 -9.19
CA LEU A 93 -14.57 6.52 -8.22
C LEU A 93 -15.59 7.46 -8.90
N ASN A 94 -15.12 8.43 -9.68
CA ASN A 94 -15.99 9.35 -10.41
C ASN A 94 -16.81 8.67 -11.52
N GLU A 95 -16.29 7.57 -12.10
CA GLU A 95 -16.98 6.74 -13.09
C GLU A 95 -18.07 5.83 -12.48
N MET A 96 -18.03 5.59 -11.17
CA MET A 96 -18.99 4.69 -10.48
C MET A 96 -20.40 5.29 -10.41
N PRO A 97 -21.46 4.45 -10.51
CA PRO A 97 -22.81 4.87 -10.24
C PRO A 97 -22.98 5.51 -8.85
N GLU A 98 -23.83 6.50 -8.73
CA GLU A 98 -24.09 7.19 -7.46
C GLU A 98 -24.56 6.22 -6.36
N SER A 99 -25.37 5.22 -6.72
CA SER A 99 -25.85 4.18 -5.79
C SER A 99 -24.69 3.38 -5.15
N TRP A 100 -23.57 3.24 -5.86
CA TRP A 100 -22.38 2.58 -5.32
C TRP A 100 -21.54 3.56 -4.48
N ARG A 101 -21.36 4.80 -4.95
CA ARG A 101 -20.59 5.83 -4.22
C ARG A 101 -21.18 6.16 -2.86
N ASN A 102 -22.49 6.10 -2.72
CA ASN A 102 -23.20 6.38 -1.46
C ASN A 102 -23.08 5.26 -0.40
N ARG A 103 -22.47 4.12 -0.73
CA ARG A 103 -22.25 3.03 0.23
C ARG A 103 -21.13 3.38 1.20
N GLU A 104 -21.27 3.00 2.47
CA GLU A 104 -20.27 3.28 3.52
C GLU A 104 -18.89 2.67 3.22
N ASP A 105 -18.85 1.46 2.65
CA ASP A 105 -17.58 0.82 2.28
C ASP A 105 -16.86 1.56 1.14
N ILE A 106 -17.58 2.25 0.25
CA ILE A 106 -16.99 3.09 -0.80
C ILE A 106 -16.58 4.45 -0.23
N LYS A 107 -17.33 5.07 0.68
CA LYS A 107 -16.94 6.32 1.34
C LYS A 107 -15.63 6.18 2.11
N VAL A 108 -15.40 5.05 2.77
CA VAL A 108 -14.11 4.76 3.41
C VAL A 108 -12.97 4.68 2.38
N LEU A 109 -13.21 4.07 1.20
CA LEU A 109 -12.22 4.04 0.12
C LEU A 109 -11.99 5.43 -0.48
N GLU A 110 -13.03 6.24 -0.62
CA GLU A 110 -12.93 7.63 -1.09
C GLU A 110 -12.01 8.47 -0.18
N GLN A 111 -12.19 8.39 1.14
CA GLN A 111 -11.32 9.07 2.11
C GLN A 111 -9.85 8.61 1.95
N ARG A 112 -9.63 7.32 1.82
CA ARG A 112 -8.27 6.76 1.60
C ARG A 112 -7.66 7.22 0.27
N ILE A 113 -8.45 7.27 -0.80
CA ILE A 113 -8.00 7.77 -2.11
C ILE A 113 -7.62 9.25 -1.98
N ALA A 114 -8.44 10.07 -1.33
CA ALA A 114 -8.13 11.48 -1.11
C ALA A 114 -6.80 11.67 -0.34
N ALA A 115 -6.56 10.88 0.72
CA ALA A 115 -5.30 10.88 1.45
C ALA A 115 -4.12 10.44 0.56
N ARG A 116 -4.26 9.38 -0.24
CA ARG A 116 -3.23 8.91 -1.19
C ARG A 116 -2.95 9.94 -2.29
N VAL A 117 -3.96 10.67 -2.76
CA VAL A 117 -3.78 11.78 -3.72
C VAL A 117 -3.01 12.93 -3.07
N ALA A 118 -3.32 13.27 -1.83
CA ALA A 118 -2.64 14.34 -1.09
C ALA A 118 -1.17 13.98 -0.76
N THR A 119 -0.86 12.70 -0.60
CA THR A 119 0.47 12.19 -0.23
C THR A 119 1.15 11.40 -1.37
N ARG A 120 0.80 11.68 -2.62
CA ARG A 120 1.46 11.06 -3.78
C ARG A 120 2.89 11.58 -3.97
N PRO A 121 3.75 10.88 -4.72
CA PRO A 121 5.09 11.37 -5.05
C PRO A 121 5.10 12.82 -5.54
N GLY A 122 6.08 13.59 -5.07
CA GLY A 122 6.23 15.03 -5.31
C GLY A 122 5.47 15.94 -4.34
N MET A 123 4.52 15.42 -3.54
CA MET A 123 3.83 16.20 -2.51
C MET A 123 4.63 16.25 -1.20
N PRO A 124 4.43 17.27 -0.35
CA PRO A 124 4.92 17.25 1.02
C PRO A 124 4.37 16.05 1.80
N TYR A 125 5.16 15.51 2.73
CA TYR A 125 4.65 14.47 3.62
C TYR A 125 3.60 15.04 4.60
N ALA A 126 2.65 14.20 4.99
CA ALA A 126 1.65 14.55 5.99
C ALA A 126 2.20 14.27 7.40
N ASN A 127 2.02 15.21 8.33
CA ASN A 127 2.43 15.00 9.71
C ASN A 127 1.47 14.04 10.42
N VAL A 128 2.02 13.14 11.25
CA VAL A 128 1.28 12.19 12.07
C VAL A 128 1.62 12.44 13.53
N LYS A 129 0.61 12.62 14.37
CA LYS A 129 0.76 12.81 15.81
C LYS A 129 0.83 11.47 16.54
N GLY A 130 1.58 11.42 17.63
CA GLY A 130 1.74 10.25 18.49
C GLY A 130 2.51 10.61 19.76
N GLN A 131 3.33 9.69 20.24
CA GLN A 131 4.17 9.84 21.44
C GLN A 131 5.61 9.39 21.14
N ASN A 132 6.57 9.95 21.85
CA ASN A 132 7.93 9.41 21.88
C ASN A 132 8.06 8.20 22.83
N ALA A 133 9.25 7.62 22.93
CA ALA A 133 9.52 6.47 23.78
C ALA A 133 9.33 6.74 25.30
N GLN A 134 9.24 8.00 25.72
CA GLN A 134 8.98 8.44 27.09
C GLN A 134 7.49 8.74 27.35
N GLY A 135 6.61 8.46 26.37
CA GLY A 135 5.18 8.72 26.47
C GLY A 135 4.80 10.20 26.33
N GLN A 136 5.73 11.07 25.94
CA GLN A 136 5.46 12.50 25.73
C GLN A 136 4.90 12.72 24.33
N PRO A 137 4.00 13.71 24.15
CA PRO A 137 3.50 14.09 22.84
C PRO A 137 4.64 14.36 21.85
N SER A 138 4.53 13.77 20.66
CA SER A 138 5.49 13.90 19.55
C SER A 138 4.77 13.76 18.22
N ASP A 139 5.48 13.97 17.13
CA ASP A 139 4.94 13.79 15.80
C ASP A 139 6.03 13.39 14.79
N LEU A 140 5.61 13.00 13.59
CA LEU A 140 6.54 12.59 12.54
C LEU A 140 7.47 13.74 12.13
N ALA A 141 6.99 14.99 12.12
CA ALA A 141 7.79 16.15 11.74
C ALA A 141 8.96 16.42 12.69
N ALA A 142 8.83 16.07 13.97
CA ALA A 142 9.93 16.14 14.94
C ALA A 142 11.05 15.13 14.68
N MET A 143 10.77 14.07 13.89
CA MET A 143 11.70 12.96 13.61
C MET A 143 12.32 13.04 12.20
N VAL A 144 11.64 13.70 11.25
CA VAL A 144 12.14 13.91 9.89
C VAL A 144 13.22 14.99 9.91
N LYS A 145 14.42 14.66 9.38
CA LYS A 145 15.56 15.58 9.37
C LYS A 145 15.69 16.28 8.00
N PRO A 146 15.59 17.61 7.92
CA PRO A 146 15.84 18.34 6.70
C PRO A 146 17.21 18.03 6.08
N GLY A 147 17.27 17.94 4.77
CA GLY A 147 18.51 17.65 4.04
C GLY A 147 18.92 16.17 4.01
N LYS A 148 18.09 15.27 4.59
CA LYS A 148 18.33 13.82 4.59
C LYS A 148 17.16 13.07 3.95
N TYR A 149 17.43 11.88 3.45
CA TYR A 149 16.38 10.94 3.13
C TYR A 149 15.82 10.34 4.41
N THR A 150 14.48 10.27 4.52
CA THR A 150 13.82 9.61 5.64
C THR A 150 12.95 8.49 5.12
N LEU A 151 13.28 7.25 5.49
CA LEU A 151 12.42 6.10 5.30
C LEU A 151 11.50 5.98 6.52
N VAL A 152 10.20 6.16 6.30
CA VAL A 152 9.18 5.94 7.33
C VAL A 152 8.64 4.52 7.15
N ASP A 153 8.79 3.70 8.19
CA ASP A 153 8.27 2.34 8.27
C ASP A 153 7.00 2.33 9.15
N PHE A 154 5.84 2.17 8.51
CA PHE A 154 4.57 1.98 9.24
C PHE A 154 4.43 0.50 9.59
N TRP A 155 4.46 0.19 10.88
CA TRP A 155 4.56 -1.17 11.39
C TRP A 155 3.75 -1.39 12.68
N ALA A 156 3.72 -2.63 13.18
CA ALA A 156 3.19 -2.96 14.51
C ALA A 156 3.88 -4.20 15.09
N SER A 157 3.90 -4.31 16.41
CA SER A 157 4.49 -5.46 17.14
C SER A 157 3.80 -6.79 16.82
N TRP A 158 2.51 -6.75 16.53
CA TRP A 158 1.69 -7.90 16.17
C TRP A 158 1.74 -8.28 14.68
N CYS A 159 2.46 -7.51 13.83
CA CYS A 159 2.54 -7.73 12.39
C CYS A 159 3.72 -8.66 12.03
N PRO A 160 3.51 -9.93 11.68
CA PRO A 160 4.60 -10.87 11.41
C PRO A 160 5.47 -10.47 10.23
N TRP A 161 4.87 -9.90 9.18
CA TRP A 161 5.57 -9.44 7.99
C TRP A 161 6.47 -8.23 8.29
N CYS A 162 5.99 -7.30 9.12
CA CYS A 162 6.78 -6.16 9.56
C CYS A 162 8.01 -6.63 10.36
N ILE A 163 7.82 -7.56 11.29
CA ILE A 163 8.92 -8.13 12.09
C ILE A 163 9.95 -8.83 11.19
N LYS A 164 9.49 -9.54 10.15
CA LYS A 164 10.37 -10.23 9.19
C LYS A 164 11.23 -9.26 8.36
N GLU A 165 10.77 -8.03 8.14
CA GLU A 165 11.50 -7.01 7.36
C GLU A 165 12.55 -6.23 8.18
N ILE A 166 12.48 -6.22 9.51
CA ILE A 166 13.41 -5.45 10.37
C ILE A 166 14.90 -5.74 10.06
N PRO A 167 15.36 -7.00 9.83
CA PRO A 167 16.73 -7.25 9.42
C PRO A 167 17.14 -6.52 8.15
N ASN A 168 16.26 -6.47 7.15
CA ASN A 168 16.50 -5.79 5.88
C ASN A 168 16.57 -4.26 6.07
N LEU A 169 15.71 -3.70 6.94
CA LEU A 169 15.77 -2.28 7.31
C LEU A 169 17.08 -1.92 8.01
N LYS A 170 17.62 -2.80 8.87
CA LYS A 170 18.93 -2.61 9.49
C LYS A 170 20.06 -2.62 8.46
N GLU A 171 20.01 -3.56 7.51
CA GLU A 171 20.99 -3.62 6.42
C GLU A 171 20.92 -2.35 5.57
N LEU A 172 19.73 -1.89 5.23
CA LEU A 172 19.50 -0.65 4.49
C LEU A 172 20.11 0.55 5.23
N LEU A 173 19.86 0.68 6.53
CA LEU A 173 20.44 1.76 7.35
C LEU A 173 21.97 1.66 7.42
N ASN A 174 22.53 0.47 7.56
CA ASN A 174 23.99 0.25 7.54
C ASN A 174 24.62 0.67 6.20
N ARG A 175 23.94 0.37 5.07
CA ARG A 175 24.46 0.65 3.74
C ARG A 175 24.36 2.14 3.35
N TYR A 176 23.26 2.80 3.73
CA TYR A 176 22.96 4.16 3.26
C TYR A 176 22.94 5.24 4.35
N GLY A 177 23.05 4.87 5.63
CA GLY A 177 23.04 5.84 6.73
C GLY A 177 24.16 6.87 6.61
N SER A 178 25.37 6.48 6.23
CA SER A 178 26.50 7.40 5.96
C SER A 178 26.28 8.27 4.71
N LYS A 179 25.36 7.87 3.83
CA LYS A 179 24.93 8.62 2.64
C LYS A 179 23.70 9.50 2.90
N GLY A 180 23.24 9.60 4.14
CA GLY A 180 22.16 10.49 4.54
C GLY A 180 20.78 9.84 4.67
N LEU A 181 20.69 8.49 4.67
CA LEU A 181 19.43 7.82 5.00
C LEU A 181 19.22 7.77 6.50
N GLU A 182 18.03 8.16 6.96
CA GLU A 182 17.51 7.95 8.29
C GLU A 182 16.28 7.02 8.20
N ILE A 183 16.01 6.26 9.25
CA ILE A 183 14.75 5.48 9.37
C ILE A 183 13.95 6.03 10.54
N VAL A 184 12.64 6.08 10.40
CA VAL A 184 11.67 6.40 11.45
C VAL A 184 10.59 5.32 11.44
N GLY A 185 10.42 4.61 12.55
CA GLY A 185 9.30 3.70 12.74
C GLY A 185 8.05 4.48 13.17
N VAL A 186 6.89 4.13 12.61
CA VAL A 186 5.59 4.66 13.06
C VAL A 186 4.72 3.49 13.44
N ALA A 187 4.52 3.29 14.75
CA ALA A 187 3.71 2.21 15.27
C ALA A 187 2.22 2.53 15.10
N VAL A 188 1.50 1.67 14.39
CA VAL A 188 0.08 1.86 14.06
C VAL A 188 -0.78 0.77 14.70
N ARG A 189 -1.92 1.15 15.31
CA ARG A 189 -2.85 0.22 15.96
C ARG A 189 -2.15 -0.73 16.93
N ASP A 190 -1.25 -0.19 17.72
CA ASP A 190 -0.41 -0.94 18.66
C ASP A 190 -0.33 -0.22 20.01
N THR A 191 -0.19 -0.95 21.10
CA THR A 191 -0.01 -0.32 22.41
C THR A 191 1.41 0.18 22.58
N PRO A 192 1.64 1.29 23.31
CA PRO A 192 3.00 1.75 23.59
C PRO A 192 3.88 0.69 24.26
N GLU A 193 3.30 -0.13 25.15
CA GLU A 193 4.03 -1.19 25.86
C GLU A 193 4.46 -2.31 24.93
N ASP A 194 3.57 -2.79 24.04
CA ASP A 194 3.92 -3.90 23.13
C ASP A 194 4.88 -3.41 22.05
N THR A 195 4.70 -2.18 21.55
CA THR A 195 5.67 -1.53 20.67
C THR A 195 7.05 -1.46 21.33
N ALA A 196 7.15 -0.98 22.58
CA ALA A 196 8.43 -0.86 23.30
C ALA A 196 9.11 -2.22 23.53
N LYS A 197 8.34 -3.25 23.92
CA LYS A 197 8.84 -4.63 24.04
C LYS A 197 9.39 -5.14 22.70
N SER A 198 8.68 -4.88 21.61
CA SER A 198 9.10 -5.31 20.28
C SER A 198 10.33 -4.54 19.80
N VAL A 199 10.42 -3.22 20.02
CA VAL A 199 11.60 -2.39 19.74
C VAL A 199 12.84 -2.98 20.42
N ALA A 200 12.75 -3.29 21.73
CA ALA A 200 13.84 -3.89 22.49
C ALA A 200 14.20 -5.29 21.97
N LYS A 201 13.20 -6.16 21.77
CA LYS A 201 13.37 -7.54 21.31
C LYS A 201 14.02 -7.61 19.92
N GLN A 202 13.59 -6.74 19.01
CA GLN A 202 14.11 -6.70 17.65
C GLN A 202 15.42 -5.89 17.55
N GLY A 203 15.85 -5.20 18.58
CA GLY A 203 17.02 -4.33 18.59
C GLY A 203 16.90 -3.21 17.54
N ILE A 204 15.75 -2.55 17.49
CA ILE A 204 15.51 -1.37 16.65
C ILE A 204 16.27 -0.19 17.25
N THR A 205 17.10 0.49 16.45
CA THR A 205 17.97 1.59 16.91
C THR A 205 17.51 2.96 16.38
N TRP A 206 16.60 2.99 15.43
CA TRP A 206 16.04 4.24 14.90
C TRP A 206 14.87 4.75 15.74
N PRO A 207 14.55 6.06 15.66
CA PRO A 207 13.40 6.65 16.36
C PRO A 207 12.08 5.97 15.99
N VAL A 208 11.21 5.82 16.98
CA VAL A 208 9.85 5.28 16.78
C VAL A 208 8.84 6.28 17.33
N LEU A 209 7.82 6.56 16.53
CA LEU A 209 6.62 7.28 16.94
C LEU A 209 5.58 6.23 17.40
N TYR A 210 5.15 6.35 18.64
CA TYR A 210 4.23 5.43 19.32
C TYR A 210 2.80 5.95 19.30
N ASN A 211 1.84 5.07 19.51
CA ASN A 211 0.44 5.42 19.78
C ASN A 211 -0.17 6.36 18.72
N THR A 212 0.05 6.05 17.46
CA THR A 212 -0.51 6.86 16.36
C THR A 212 -1.92 6.43 15.97
N ASP A 213 -2.38 5.27 16.49
CA ASP A 213 -3.69 4.68 16.25
C ASP A 213 -4.05 4.64 14.75
N MET A 214 -5.16 5.28 14.34
CA MET A 214 -5.57 5.36 12.94
C MET A 214 -4.99 6.57 12.19
N ALA A 215 -4.33 7.52 12.89
CA ALA A 215 -3.87 8.77 12.30
C ALA A 215 -2.96 8.59 11.08
N ALA A 216 -2.10 7.55 11.09
CA ALA A 216 -1.24 7.24 9.95
C ALA A 216 -2.04 6.70 8.74
N TYR A 217 -3.05 5.84 8.98
CA TYR A 217 -3.95 5.36 7.93
C TYR A 217 -4.76 6.50 7.31
N ASP A 218 -5.26 7.42 8.13
CA ASP A 218 -6.03 8.57 7.68
C ASP A 218 -5.18 9.56 6.89
N ALA A 219 -3.92 9.77 7.31
CA ALA A 219 -3.01 10.68 6.66
C ALA A 219 -2.50 10.18 5.28
N TYR A 220 -2.25 8.88 5.15
CA TYR A 220 -1.59 8.30 3.97
C TYR A 220 -2.48 7.36 3.15
N GLY A 221 -3.64 6.97 3.66
CA GLY A 221 -4.65 6.19 2.95
C GLY A 221 -4.25 4.75 2.62
N PHE A 222 -3.19 4.18 3.26
CA PHE A 222 -2.79 2.81 3.00
C PHE A 222 -3.77 1.79 3.62
N ALA A 223 -3.78 0.57 3.08
CA ALA A 223 -4.75 -0.46 3.46
C ALA A 223 -4.21 -1.45 4.50
N GLY A 224 -2.89 -1.57 4.63
CA GLY A 224 -2.23 -2.56 5.50
C GLY A 224 -0.78 -2.20 5.78
N ILE A 225 -0.15 -3.00 6.63
CA ILE A 225 1.26 -2.91 7.01
C ILE A 225 1.96 -4.26 6.74
N PRO A 226 3.29 -4.29 6.47
CA PRO A 226 4.19 -3.14 6.41
C PRO A 226 3.86 -2.16 5.27
N HIS A 227 4.09 -0.86 5.50
CA HIS A 227 3.94 0.16 4.47
C HIS A 227 5.11 1.14 4.58
N HIS A 228 5.76 1.45 3.47
CA HIS A 228 6.95 2.28 3.45
C HIS A 228 6.69 3.59 2.72
N LEU A 229 7.22 4.68 3.29
CA LEU A 229 7.22 6.02 2.70
C LEU A 229 8.67 6.50 2.64
N LEU A 230 9.16 6.87 1.46
CA LEU A 230 10.45 7.53 1.33
C LEU A 230 10.25 9.04 1.14
N ILE A 231 10.80 9.82 2.04
CA ILE A 231 10.82 11.29 2.00
C ILE A 231 12.21 11.75 1.56
N GLY A 232 12.26 12.67 0.59
CA GLY A 232 13.49 13.27 0.10
C GLY A 232 14.04 14.38 1.01
N PRO A 233 15.28 14.83 0.74
CA PRO A 233 15.94 15.88 1.51
C PRO A 233 15.19 17.22 1.50
N ASP A 234 14.33 17.43 0.51
CA ASP A 234 13.47 18.62 0.35
C ASP A 234 12.11 18.50 1.07
N GLY A 235 11.88 17.41 1.80
CA GLY A 235 10.63 17.14 2.52
C GLY A 235 9.48 16.67 1.63
N LYS A 236 9.76 16.32 0.36
CA LYS A 236 8.75 15.76 -0.54
C LYS A 236 8.81 14.23 -0.55
N ILE A 237 7.66 13.66 -0.78
CA ILE A 237 7.51 12.21 -0.93
C ILE A 237 8.13 11.77 -2.25
N ILE A 238 9.02 10.80 -2.19
CA ILE A 238 9.59 10.11 -3.35
C ILE A 238 8.75 8.88 -3.66
N PHE A 239 8.44 8.08 -2.64
CA PHE A 239 7.57 6.91 -2.73
C PHE A 239 6.57 6.90 -1.59
N ASN A 240 5.34 6.49 -1.88
CA ASN A 240 4.31 6.17 -0.90
C ASN A 240 3.72 4.78 -1.25
N GLY A 241 4.09 3.75 -0.48
CA GLY A 241 3.73 2.36 -0.76
C GLY A 241 4.71 1.69 -1.72
N CYS A 242 5.99 1.63 -1.36
CA CYS A 242 7.03 0.94 -2.12
C CYS A 242 7.57 -0.26 -1.34
N ASN A 243 8.22 -1.19 -2.03
CA ASN A 243 9.04 -2.22 -1.42
C ASN A 243 10.50 -1.75 -1.24
N LEU A 244 11.27 -2.48 -0.42
CA LEU A 244 12.65 -2.09 -0.11
C LEU A 244 13.57 -2.13 -1.34
N ASN A 245 13.30 -2.97 -2.34
CA ASN A 245 14.10 -3.03 -3.58
C ASN A 245 13.97 -1.73 -4.39
N GLN A 246 12.78 -1.15 -4.46
CA GLN A 246 12.58 0.15 -5.13
C GLN A 246 13.35 1.27 -4.42
N ILE A 247 13.39 1.24 -3.08
CA ILE A 247 14.16 2.19 -2.27
C ILE A 247 15.65 2.02 -2.55
N ILE A 248 16.17 0.78 -2.57
CA ILE A 248 17.56 0.47 -2.87
C ILE A 248 17.93 0.99 -4.27
N GLN A 249 17.16 0.67 -5.30
CA GLN A 249 17.40 1.11 -6.67
C GLN A 249 17.45 2.65 -6.77
N TYR A 250 16.57 3.33 -6.04
CA TYR A 250 16.55 4.79 -6.01
C TYR A 250 17.80 5.35 -5.33
N LEU A 251 18.16 4.86 -4.15
CA LEU A 251 19.31 5.33 -3.37
C LEU A 251 20.68 4.96 -4.00
N ASP A 252 20.74 3.95 -4.85
CA ASP A 252 21.94 3.59 -5.60
C ASP A 252 22.24 4.59 -6.73
N THR A 253 21.24 5.34 -7.19
CA THR A 253 21.35 6.27 -8.32
C THR A 253 21.30 7.75 -7.93
N HIS A 254 20.97 8.07 -6.66
CA HIS A 254 20.85 9.43 -6.13
C HIS A 254 21.66 9.62 -4.86
#